data_037767c1003d9c4014292cb0f7c3d74d
#
_entry.id   037767c1003d9c4014292cb0f7c3d74d
#
_cell.length_a   1.000
_cell.length_b   1.000
_cell.length_c   1.000
_cell.angle_alpha   90.00
_cell.angle_beta   90.00
_cell.angle_gamma   90.00
#
_symmetry.space_group_name_H-M   'P 1'
#
loop_
_entity.id
_entity.type
_entity.pdbx_description
1 polymer ?
#
loop_
_entity_poly.entity_id
_entity_poly.type
_entity_poly.pdbx_seq_one_letter_code
_entity_poly.pdbx_strand_id
1 'polypeptide(L)'
;MREELISTSFGALSYGVQGAGDPIVLVHASGMGAQRWGRFAELLAAAHTVYTPNLLGYGGTTPWIPEGYSVADEVEVVRAMLDVVGAPAGLLGHSFGGAAALYTALAEPDRVRGVVLYEPTVFGLLADDDEPTAQAEVDAFATLPGFLSPAPQDLEAWLGRFVEYWSRAPVWAISSRSQKDALLAVGPKVVAEVREVLTGGLGPAAAALAQPALIICGERSTAAARRMAQLLADLVPQAMLATTPRLGHMAPLHRPEPIVDHALRFFAALP
;
A
#
# COMPACT_ATOMS: atom_id res chain seq x y z
N MET A 1 9.73 -18.54 0.33
CA MET A 1 9.98 -17.35 1.17
C MET A 1 10.34 -17.82 2.58
N ARG A 2 11.45 -17.34 3.14
CA ARG A 2 11.86 -17.60 4.52
C ARG A 2 11.25 -16.50 5.41
N GLU A 3 10.59 -16.89 6.49
CA GLU A 3 10.05 -15.96 7.48
C GLU A 3 11.07 -15.71 8.59
N GLU A 4 11.20 -14.46 8.99
CA GLU A 4 12.10 -13.97 10.02
C GLU A 4 11.32 -13.13 11.04
N LEU A 5 11.83 -13.08 12.27
CA LEU A 5 11.33 -12.24 13.35
C LEU A 5 12.53 -11.58 14.03
N ILE A 6 12.51 -10.26 14.12
CA ILE A 6 13.57 -9.48 14.77
C ILE A 6 12.98 -8.55 15.82
N SER A 7 13.83 -8.10 16.74
CA SER A 7 13.51 -7.03 17.70
C SER A 7 13.93 -5.68 17.14
N THR A 8 13.05 -4.69 17.28
CA THR A 8 13.24 -3.30 16.85
C THR A 8 12.95 -2.34 18.01
N SER A 9 13.08 -1.03 17.78
CA SER A 9 12.73 0.00 18.78
C SER A 9 11.25 0.02 19.15
N PHE A 10 10.36 -0.41 18.22
CA PHE A 10 8.91 -0.49 18.45
C PHE A 10 8.44 -1.89 18.90
N GLY A 11 9.34 -2.87 19.04
CA GLY A 11 9.04 -4.24 19.40
C GLY A 11 9.42 -5.24 18.31
N ALA A 12 8.60 -6.27 18.06
CA ALA A 12 8.88 -7.29 17.05
C ALA A 12 8.52 -6.81 15.64
N LEU A 13 9.37 -7.14 14.66
CA LEU A 13 9.10 -7.02 13.22
C LEU A 13 9.21 -8.41 12.59
N SER A 14 8.11 -8.89 12.00
CA SER A 14 8.10 -10.09 11.18
C SER A 14 8.15 -9.74 9.70
N TYR A 15 8.92 -10.48 8.95
CA TYR A 15 9.03 -10.28 7.50
C TYR A 15 9.39 -11.57 6.78
N GLY A 16 9.10 -11.61 5.48
CA GLY A 16 9.58 -12.64 4.58
C GLY A 16 10.79 -12.14 3.79
N VAL A 17 11.69 -13.08 3.42
CA VAL A 17 12.80 -12.80 2.52
C VAL A 17 13.01 -13.92 1.52
N GLN A 18 13.30 -13.57 0.26
CA GLN A 18 13.58 -14.53 -0.81
C GLN A 18 14.34 -13.88 -1.97
N GLY A 19 14.95 -14.72 -2.83
CA GLY A 19 15.69 -14.27 -4.01
C GLY A 19 17.13 -13.86 -3.70
N ALA A 20 17.77 -13.24 -4.68
CA ALA A 20 19.12 -12.69 -4.62
C ALA A 20 19.26 -11.52 -5.60
N GLY A 21 20.14 -10.59 -5.31
CA GLY A 21 20.38 -9.37 -6.10
C GLY A 21 20.03 -8.11 -5.33
N ASP A 22 19.87 -6.98 -6.01
CA ASP A 22 19.56 -5.70 -5.42
C ASP A 22 18.27 -5.77 -4.57
N PRO A 23 18.27 -5.15 -3.38
CA PRO A 23 17.16 -5.28 -2.45
C PRO A 23 15.92 -4.48 -2.88
N ILE A 24 14.75 -5.12 -2.73
CA ILE A 24 13.43 -4.48 -2.87
C ILE A 24 12.60 -4.79 -1.62
N VAL A 25 11.99 -3.77 -1.03
CA VAL A 25 11.03 -3.91 0.06
C VAL A 25 9.61 -3.76 -0.49
N LEU A 26 8.76 -4.78 -0.28
CA LEU A 26 7.35 -4.79 -0.68
C LEU A 26 6.46 -4.45 0.51
N VAL A 27 5.75 -3.33 0.43
CA VAL A 27 4.85 -2.84 1.49
C VAL A 27 3.40 -3.14 1.11
N HIS A 28 2.75 -3.99 1.93
CA HIS A 28 1.42 -4.53 1.62
C HIS A 28 0.27 -3.54 1.87
N ALA A 29 -0.87 -3.79 1.22
CA ALA A 29 -2.09 -3.01 1.42
C ALA A 29 -2.82 -3.36 2.72
N SER A 30 -3.76 -2.51 3.12
CA SER A 30 -4.67 -2.73 4.26
C SER A 30 -5.34 -4.10 4.19
N GLY A 31 -5.38 -4.80 5.32
CA GLY A 31 -6.03 -6.10 5.44
C GLY A 31 -5.30 -7.29 4.82
N MET A 32 -4.08 -7.09 4.28
CA MET A 32 -3.41 -8.14 3.49
C MET A 32 -2.35 -8.94 4.25
N GLY A 33 -1.40 -8.26 4.91
CA GLY A 33 -0.19 -8.90 5.45
C GLY A 33 0.80 -9.36 4.36
N ALA A 34 2.04 -9.60 4.77
CA ALA A 34 3.17 -9.91 3.87
C ALA A 34 2.97 -11.18 3.02
N GLN A 35 2.32 -12.22 3.57
CA GLN A 35 2.10 -13.48 2.86
C GLN A 35 1.24 -13.34 1.59
N ARG A 36 0.45 -12.27 1.48
CA ARG A 36 -0.40 -12.04 0.31
C ARG A 36 0.38 -11.63 -0.94
N TRP A 37 1.64 -11.25 -0.80
CA TRP A 37 2.49 -11.00 -1.95
C TRP A 37 2.76 -12.25 -2.80
N GLY A 38 2.81 -13.46 -2.21
CA GLY A 38 2.88 -14.75 -2.88
C GLY A 38 3.58 -14.73 -4.24
N ARG A 39 2.81 -14.95 -5.32
CA ARG A 39 3.31 -14.97 -6.69
C ARG A 39 3.99 -13.66 -7.13
N PHE A 40 3.53 -12.51 -6.63
CA PHE A 40 4.17 -11.22 -6.94
C PHE A 40 5.62 -11.18 -6.46
N ALA A 41 5.84 -11.54 -5.21
CA ALA A 41 7.18 -11.59 -4.61
C ALA A 41 8.07 -12.64 -5.27
N GLU A 42 7.52 -13.82 -5.64
CA GLU A 42 8.26 -14.86 -6.37
C GLU A 42 8.79 -14.36 -7.73
N LEU A 43 7.96 -13.62 -8.47
CA LEU A 43 8.36 -13.08 -9.77
C LEU A 43 9.49 -12.05 -9.65
N LEU A 44 9.43 -11.16 -8.67
CA LEU A 44 10.50 -10.19 -8.40
C LEU A 44 11.77 -10.87 -7.89
N ALA A 45 11.64 -11.92 -7.09
CA ALA A 45 12.75 -12.66 -6.52
C ALA A 45 13.60 -13.42 -7.55
N ALA A 46 13.14 -13.51 -8.79
CA ALA A 46 13.93 -14.03 -9.91
C ALA A 46 15.16 -13.16 -10.24
N ALA A 47 15.15 -11.87 -9.87
CA ALA A 47 16.21 -10.91 -10.17
C ALA A 47 16.66 -10.06 -8.96
N HIS A 48 15.92 -10.11 -7.85
CA HIS A 48 16.12 -9.25 -6.69
C HIS A 48 16.08 -10.02 -5.38
N THR A 49 16.70 -9.48 -4.34
CA THR A 49 16.40 -9.89 -2.96
C THR A 49 15.15 -9.14 -2.52
N VAL A 50 14.08 -9.88 -2.27
CA VAL A 50 12.75 -9.32 -1.95
C VAL A 50 12.45 -9.48 -0.48
N TYR A 51 12.21 -8.38 0.20
CA TYR A 51 11.82 -8.29 1.61
C TYR A 51 10.34 -7.91 1.71
N THR A 52 9.59 -8.60 2.53
CA THR A 52 8.15 -8.38 2.70
C THR A 52 7.82 -8.19 4.19
N PRO A 53 8.00 -6.98 4.76
CA PRO A 53 7.62 -6.73 6.15
C PRO A 53 6.11 -6.84 6.32
N ASN A 54 5.69 -7.31 7.50
CA ASN A 54 4.34 -7.10 7.99
C ASN A 54 4.29 -5.73 8.68
N LEU A 55 3.32 -4.90 8.30
CA LEU A 55 3.02 -3.64 8.97
C LEU A 55 2.52 -3.91 10.40
N LEU A 56 2.43 -2.88 11.24
CA LEU A 56 1.96 -3.00 12.62
C LEU A 56 0.61 -3.71 12.72
N GLY A 57 0.50 -4.68 13.62
CA GLY A 57 -0.71 -5.47 13.83
C GLY A 57 -0.97 -6.55 12.79
N TYR A 58 -0.05 -6.76 11.83
CA TYR A 58 -0.12 -7.87 10.88
C TYR A 58 0.95 -8.93 11.16
N GLY A 59 0.61 -10.19 10.88
CA GLY A 59 1.53 -11.32 11.08
C GLY A 59 2.08 -11.39 12.50
N GLY A 60 3.41 -11.52 12.62
CA GLY A 60 4.12 -11.52 13.91
C GLY A 60 4.66 -10.15 14.32
N THR A 61 4.34 -9.07 13.59
CA THR A 61 4.78 -7.72 13.96
C THR A 61 3.97 -7.20 15.14
N THR A 62 4.64 -6.43 16.02
CA THR A 62 4.04 -5.81 17.20
C THR A 62 2.66 -5.22 16.90
N PRO A 63 1.67 -5.40 17.80
CA PRO A 63 0.36 -4.76 17.65
C PRO A 63 0.48 -3.25 17.54
N TRP A 64 -0.38 -2.66 16.71
CA TRP A 64 -0.53 -1.21 16.58
C TRP A 64 -1.25 -0.60 17.79
N ILE A 65 -1.05 0.69 18.02
CA ILE A 65 -1.71 1.44 19.09
C ILE A 65 -2.76 2.33 18.41
N PRO A 66 -4.06 2.23 18.79
CA PRO A 66 -5.13 3.00 18.15
C PRO A 66 -5.01 4.52 18.36
N GLU A 67 -4.56 4.94 19.54
CA GLU A 67 -4.45 6.34 19.93
C GLU A 67 -3.29 7.01 19.19
N GLY A 68 -3.63 7.99 18.35
CA GLY A 68 -2.64 8.76 17.58
C GLY A 68 -2.05 8.03 16.37
N TYR A 69 -2.59 6.86 15.99
CA TYR A 69 -2.12 6.12 14.82
C TYR A 69 -2.12 6.97 13.55
N SER A 70 -1.03 6.90 12.82
CA SER A 70 -0.83 7.58 11.54
C SER A 70 0.07 6.78 10.60
N VAL A 71 0.20 7.22 9.35
CA VAL A 71 1.12 6.61 8.39
C VAL A 71 2.59 6.66 8.86
N ALA A 72 2.95 7.60 9.74
CA ALA A 72 4.29 7.71 10.29
C ALA A 72 4.70 6.47 11.11
N ASP A 73 3.73 5.80 11.76
CA ASP A 73 4.01 4.55 12.49
C ASP A 73 4.45 3.44 11.54
N GLU A 74 3.89 3.39 10.34
CA GLU A 74 4.30 2.42 9.32
C GLU A 74 5.59 2.81 8.61
N VAL A 75 5.92 4.10 8.55
CA VAL A 75 7.25 4.57 8.12
C VAL A 75 8.33 3.99 9.03
N GLU A 76 8.10 3.93 10.35
CA GLU A 76 9.06 3.32 11.29
C GLU A 76 9.24 1.82 11.02
N VAL A 77 8.18 1.09 10.63
CA VAL A 77 8.29 -0.32 10.23
C VAL A 77 9.15 -0.49 8.99
N VAL A 78 8.90 0.33 7.95
CA VAL A 78 9.69 0.25 6.71
C VAL A 78 11.14 0.71 6.95
N ARG A 79 11.36 1.72 7.80
CA ARG A 79 12.69 2.15 8.23
C ARG A 79 13.47 1.03 8.91
N ALA A 80 12.84 0.32 9.86
CA ALA A 80 13.45 -0.85 10.49
C ALA A 80 13.76 -1.97 9.49
N MET A 81 12.92 -2.13 8.46
CA MET A 81 13.22 -3.06 7.36
C MET A 81 14.44 -2.61 6.56
N LEU A 82 14.57 -1.31 6.27
CA LEU A 82 15.77 -0.76 5.62
C LEU A 82 17.03 -0.96 6.48
N ASP A 83 16.92 -0.95 7.83
CA ASP A 83 18.04 -1.28 8.72
C ASP A 83 18.49 -2.74 8.54
N VAL A 84 17.55 -3.67 8.40
CA VAL A 84 17.84 -5.09 8.09
C VAL A 84 18.50 -5.25 6.74
N VAL A 85 18.01 -4.53 5.74
CA VAL A 85 18.58 -4.55 4.37
C VAL A 85 20.03 -4.07 4.37
N GLY A 86 20.36 -3.03 5.12
CA GLY A 86 21.72 -2.51 5.29
C GLY A 86 22.33 -1.85 4.04
N ALA A 87 21.53 -1.61 3.00
CA ALA A 87 21.92 -0.97 1.74
C ALA A 87 20.74 -0.17 1.17
N PRO A 88 20.96 0.81 0.28
CA PRO A 88 19.86 1.47 -0.40
C PRO A 88 19.00 0.49 -1.19
N ALA A 89 17.68 0.56 -1.00
CA ALA A 89 16.71 -0.39 -1.57
C ALA A 89 15.69 0.29 -2.50
N GLY A 90 15.12 -0.48 -3.43
CA GLY A 90 13.88 -0.12 -4.07
C GLY A 90 12.70 -0.34 -3.12
N LEU A 91 11.71 0.55 -3.13
CA LEU A 91 10.44 0.34 -2.42
C LEU A 91 9.33 0.05 -3.44
N LEU A 92 8.49 -0.93 -3.15
CA LEU A 92 7.26 -1.15 -3.91
C LEU A 92 6.10 -1.24 -2.94
N GLY A 93 5.11 -0.36 -3.07
CA GLY A 93 3.95 -0.32 -2.21
C GLY A 93 2.64 -0.45 -2.97
N HIS A 94 1.67 -1.14 -2.38
CA HIS A 94 0.31 -1.28 -2.89
C HIS A 94 -0.68 -0.56 -1.97
N SER A 95 -1.55 0.29 -2.53
CA SER A 95 -2.64 0.91 -1.79
C SER A 95 -2.12 1.69 -0.57
N PHE A 96 -2.54 1.39 0.65
CA PHE A 96 -2.02 1.95 1.89
C PHE A 96 -0.50 1.75 2.04
N GLY A 97 0.00 0.57 1.70
CA GLY A 97 1.45 0.32 1.64
C GLY A 97 2.17 1.18 0.61
N GLY A 98 1.46 1.65 -0.42
CA GLY A 98 1.97 2.65 -1.37
C GLY A 98 2.15 4.03 -0.71
N ALA A 99 1.22 4.45 0.15
CA ALA A 99 1.39 5.65 0.95
C ALA A 99 2.56 5.49 1.93
N ALA A 100 2.63 4.39 2.67
CA ALA A 100 3.75 4.13 3.60
C ALA A 100 5.11 4.11 2.89
N ALA A 101 5.23 3.48 1.71
CA ALA A 101 6.45 3.48 0.91
C ALA A 101 6.85 4.89 0.43
N LEU A 102 5.87 5.69 -0.03
CA LEU A 102 6.07 7.08 -0.43
C LEU A 102 6.61 7.92 0.73
N TYR A 103 5.95 7.85 1.88
CA TYR A 103 6.36 8.64 3.07
C TYR A 103 7.69 8.15 3.65
N THR A 104 8.01 6.86 3.52
CA THR A 104 9.34 6.36 3.85
C THR A 104 10.41 6.94 2.91
N ALA A 105 10.16 6.99 1.61
CA ALA A 105 11.11 7.56 0.65
C ALA A 105 11.36 9.07 0.91
N LEU A 106 10.32 9.80 1.33
CA LEU A 106 10.45 11.19 1.77
C LEU A 106 11.31 11.34 3.04
N ALA A 107 11.15 10.43 4.00
CA ALA A 107 11.86 10.46 5.27
C ALA A 107 13.29 9.93 5.18
N GLU A 108 13.57 8.99 4.28
CA GLU A 108 14.84 8.26 4.14
C GLU A 108 15.42 8.39 2.72
N PRO A 109 15.66 9.61 2.20
CA PRO A 109 16.00 9.83 0.79
C PRO A 109 17.29 9.13 0.36
N ASP A 110 18.28 9.02 1.25
CA ASP A 110 19.57 8.39 0.94
C ASP A 110 19.53 6.85 0.97
N ARG A 111 18.44 6.28 1.51
CA ARG A 111 18.26 4.84 1.66
C ARG A 111 17.31 4.23 0.64
N VAL A 112 16.65 5.07 -0.15
CA VAL A 112 15.67 4.64 -1.16
C VAL A 112 16.16 5.02 -2.55
N ARG A 113 16.44 4.00 -3.40
CA ARG A 113 16.91 4.20 -4.78
C ARG A 113 15.80 4.67 -5.72
N GLY A 114 14.58 4.27 -5.48
CA GLY A 114 13.41 4.61 -6.26
C GLY A 114 12.17 3.91 -5.73
N VAL A 115 10.98 4.39 -6.11
CA VAL A 115 9.71 3.87 -5.63
C VAL A 115 8.81 3.40 -6.78
N VAL A 116 8.16 2.26 -6.59
CA VAL A 116 7.06 1.78 -7.45
C VAL A 116 5.79 1.77 -6.61
N LEU A 117 4.78 2.49 -7.03
CA LEU A 117 3.54 2.69 -6.29
C LEU A 117 2.36 2.19 -7.12
N TYR A 118 1.78 1.05 -6.72
CA TYR A 118 0.56 0.56 -7.33
C TYR A 118 -0.66 1.11 -6.60
N GLU A 119 -1.34 2.07 -7.25
CA GLU A 119 -2.54 2.75 -6.74
C GLU A 119 -2.42 3.21 -5.27
N PRO A 120 -1.41 4.03 -4.95
CA PRO A 120 -1.21 4.51 -3.59
C PRO A 120 -2.42 5.31 -3.12
N THR A 121 -2.84 5.11 -1.87
CA THR A 121 -3.98 5.83 -1.30
C THR A 121 -3.53 7.16 -0.69
N VAL A 122 -3.56 8.20 -1.50
CA VAL A 122 -3.13 9.57 -1.15
C VAL A 122 -4.29 10.55 -1.33
N PHE A 123 -5.41 10.27 -0.66
CA PHE A 123 -6.69 10.99 -0.80
C PHE A 123 -6.58 12.50 -0.53
N GLY A 124 -5.56 12.95 0.21
CA GLY A 124 -5.31 14.38 0.38
C GLY A 124 -5.06 15.15 -0.92
N LEU A 125 -4.65 14.45 -2.01
CA LEU A 125 -4.54 15.08 -3.34
C LEU A 125 -5.90 15.40 -3.97
N LEU A 126 -6.96 14.76 -3.53
CA LEU A 126 -8.31 15.00 -4.03
C LEU A 126 -9.02 16.16 -3.29
N ALA A 127 -8.44 16.68 -2.21
CA ALA A 127 -9.10 17.71 -1.38
C ALA A 127 -9.38 19.01 -2.16
N ASP A 128 -8.47 19.38 -3.06
CA ASP A 128 -8.58 20.59 -3.90
C ASP A 128 -8.80 20.26 -5.39
N ASP A 129 -9.13 18.99 -5.68
CA ASP A 129 -9.37 18.52 -7.04
C ASP A 129 -10.86 18.63 -7.40
N ASP A 130 -11.17 18.98 -8.63
CA ASP A 130 -12.52 19.21 -9.13
C ASP A 130 -13.03 18.12 -10.10
N GLU A 131 -12.31 16.99 -10.23
CA GLU A 131 -12.75 15.89 -11.08
C GLU A 131 -14.02 15.24 -10.47
N PRO A 132 -15.19 15.37 -11.14
CA PRO A 132 -16.47 15.12 -10.48
C PRO A 132 -16.71 13.64 -10.14
N THR A 133 -16.13 12.72 -10.91
CA THR A 133 -16.36 11.28 -10.66
C THR A 133 -15.55 10.81 -9.46
N ALA A 134 -14.31 11.29 -9.31
CA ALA A 134 -13.48 10.98 -8.15
C ALA A 134 -14.06 11.61 -6.88
N GLN A 135 -14.52 12.87 -6.96
CA GLN A 135 -15.17 13.53 -5.83
C GLN A 135 -16.45 12.81 -5.39
N ALA A 136 -17.29 12.39 -6.33
CA ALA A 136 -18.51 11.63 -6.01
C ALA A 136 -18.19 10.31 -5.28
N GLU A 137 -17.10 9.63 -5.61
CA GLU A 137 -16.66 8.43 -4.89
C GLU A 137 -16.21 8.76 -3.45
N VAL A 138 -15.45 9.86 -3.26
CA VAL A 138 -15.00 10.32 -1.93
C VAL A 138 -16.21 10.73 -1.07
N ASP A 139 -17.13 11.50 -1.63
CA ASP A 139 -18.34 11.95 -0.95
C ASP A 139 -19.24 10.79 -0.55
N ALA A 140 -19.32 9.75 -1.39
CA ALA A 140 -20.06 8.55 -1.07
C ALA A 140 -19.55 7.85 0.19
N PHE A 141 -18.24 7.86 0.44
CA PHE A 141 -17.67 7.36 1.70
C PHE A 141 -17.91 8.31 2.87
N ALA A 142 -17.67 9.60 2.68
CA ALA A 142 -17.81 10.60 3.73
C ALA A 142 -19.25 10.67 4.26
N THR A 143 -20.24 10.43 3.39
CA THR A 143 -21.67 10.48 3.73
C THR A 143 -22.22 9.19 4.31
N LEU A 144 -21.50 8.07 4.26
CA LEU A 144 -21.94 6.82 4.87
C LEU A 144 -21.96 6.94 6.40
N PRO A 145 -23.11 6.74 7.05
CA PRO A 145 -23.20 6.88 8.51
C PRO A 145 -22.19 5.97 9.23
N GLY A 146 -21.35 6.57 10.07
CA GLY A 146 -20.35 5.85 10.85
C GLY A 146 -19.18 5.26 10.06
N PHE A 147 -19.04 5.54 8.76
CA PHE A 147 -17.92 5.02 7.96
C PHE A 147 -16.56 5.53 8.48
N LEU A 148 -16.48 6.79 8.85
CA LEU A 148 -15.28 7.40 9.45
C LEU A 148 -15.22 7.23 10.98
N SER A 149 -16.14 6.48 11.60
CA SER A 149 -16.05 6.15 13.01
C SER A 149 -14.81 5.30 13.30
N PRO A 150 -14.05 5.57 14.37
CA PRO A 150 -12.93 4.72 14.79
C PRO A 150 -13.37 3.31 15.22
N ALA A 151 -14.65 3.16 15.59
CA ALA A 151 -15.27 1.90 15.98
C ALA A 151 -16.65 1.78 15.30
N PRO A 152 -16.73 1.26 14.08
CA PRO A 152 -17.99 1.03 13.40
C PRO A 152 -18.89 0.09 14.21
N GLN A 153 -20.19 0.38 14.30
CA GLN A 153 -21.16 -0.47 15.03
C GLN A 153 -21.27 -1.87 14.43
N ASP A 154 -21.14 -1.98 13.10
CA ASP A 154 -21.11 -3.24 12.36
C ASP A 154 -19.83 -3.29 11.52
N LEU A 155 -18.79 -3.87 12.12
CA LEU A 155 -17.48 -4.01 11.48
C LEU A 155 -17.55 -4.95 10.26
N GLU A 156 -18.37 -6.01 10.31
CA GLU A 156 -18.49 -6.96 9.19
C GLU A 156 -19.11 -6.28 7.96
N ALA A 157 -20.18 -5.52 8.15
CA ALA A 157 -20.78 -4.74 7.06
C ALA A 157 -19.84 -3.64 6.54
N TRP A 158 -19.09 -2.99 7.43
CA TRP A 158 -18.09 -1.99 7.06
C TRP A 158 -16.99 -2.59 6.17
N LEU A 159 -16.42 -3.73 6.58
CA LEU A 159 -15.39 -4.44 5.81
C LEU A 159 -15.93 -4.97 4.48
N GLY A 160 -17.20 -5.40 4.43
CA GLY A 160 -17.86 -5.77 3.19
C GLY A 160 -17.85 -4.64 2.17
N ARG A 161 -18.26 -3.43 2.58
CA ARG A 161 -18.23 -2.23 1.73
C ARG A 161 -16.82 -1.87 1.28
N PHE A 162 -15.84 -1.92 2.19
CA PHE A 162 -14.44 -1.65 1.88
C PHE A 162 -13.91 -2.61 0.80
N VAL A 163 -14.13 -3.90 0.95
CA VAL A 163 -13.67 -4.93 -0.01
C VAL A 163 -14.37 -4.77 -1.37
N GLU A 164 -15.69 -4.56 -1.37
CA GLU A 164 -16.48 -4.42 -2.61
C GLU A 164 -16.15 -3.14 -3.38
N TYR A 165 -15.85 -2.05 -2.70
CA TYR A 165 -15.38 -0.83 -3.34
C TYR A 165 -14.09 -1.06 -4.14
N TRP A 166 -13.07 -1.62 -3.50
CA TRP A 166 -11.78 -1.85 -4.15
C TRP A 166 -11.81 -2.98 -5.19
N SER A 167 -12.67 -3.99 -4.98
CA SER A 167 -12.84 -5.09 -5.93
C SER A 167 -13.74 -4.72 -7.12
N ARG A 168 -14.56 -3.68 -6.99
CA ARG A 168 -15.64 -3.30 -7.93
C ARG A 168 -16.58 -4.46 -8.27
N ALA A 169 -16.81 -5.35 -7.32
CA ALA A 169 -17.62 -6.54 -7.46
C ALA A 169 -18.13 -6.99 -6.08
N PRO A 170 -19.31 -7.65 -6.01
CA PRO A 170 -19.90 -8.09 -4.75
C PRO A 170 -19.21 -9.35 -4.20
N VAL A 171 -17.88 -9.25 -4.01
CA VAL A 171 -17.04 -10.40 -3.61
C VAL A 171 -17.25 -10.79 -2.14
N TRP A 172 -17.72 -9.85 -1.30
CA TRP A 172 -17.96 -10.14 0.11
C TRP A 172 -19.00 -11.20 0.32
N ALA A 173 -20.10 -11.16 -0.46
CA ALA A 173 -21.17 -12.15 -0.37
C ALA A 173 -20.71 -13.58 -0.67
N ILE A 174 -19.72 -13.75 -1.55
CA ILE A 174 -19.19 -15.06 -1.96
C ILE A 174 -17.91 -15.46 -1.23
N SER A 175 -17.37 -14.60 -0.37
CA SER A 175 -16.20 -14.90 0.45
C SER A 175 -16.52 -15.96 1.48
N SER A 176 -15.60 -16.92 1.66
CA SER A 176 -15.74 -17.96 2.69
C SER A 176 -15.72 -17.36 4.11
N ARG A 177 -16.31 -18.07 5.08
CA ARG A 177 -16.29 -17.64 6.47
C ARG A 177 -14.85 -17.43 6.96
N SER A 178 -13.93 -18.34 6.63
CA SER A 178 -12.51 -18.21 7.01
C SER A 178 -11.85 -16.93 6.44
N GLN A 179 -12.18 -16.54 5.18
CA GLN A 179 -11.66 -15.30 4.61
C GLN A 179 -12.21 -14.06 5.33
N LYS A 180 -13.50 -14.08 5.67
CA LYS A 180 -14.14 -13.01 6.46
C LYS A 180 -13.54 -12.92 7.86
N ASP A 181 -13.38 -14.05 8.55
CA ASP A 181 -12.80 -14.10 9.90
C ASP A 181 -11.36 -13.59 9.93
N ALA A 182 -10.56 -13.95 8.92
CA ALA A 182 -9.19 -13.44 8.79
C ALA A 182 -9.14 -11.91 8.63
N LEU A 183 -10.07 -11.34 7.86
CA LEU A 183 -10.14 -9.88 7.69
C LEU A 183 -10.74 -9.20 8.92
N LEU A 184 -11.74 -9.82 9.57
CA LEU A 184 -12.33 -9.31 10.82
C LEU A 184 -11.29 -9.23 11.95
N ALA A 185 -10.36 -10.17 12.02
CA ALA A 185 -9.29 -10.19 13.02
C ALA A 185 -8.39 -8.94 12.96
N VAL A 186 -8.17 -8.40 11.75
CA VAL A 186 -7.39 -7.17 11.53
C VAL A 186 -8.28 -5.96 11.23
N GLY A 187 -9.60 -6.13 11.28
CA GLY A 187 -10.58 -5.12 10.88
C GLY A 187 -10.44 -3.77 11.57
N PRO A 188 -10.25 -3.69 12.90
CA PRO A 188 -10.01 -2.41 13.59
C PRO A 188 -8.79 -1.65 13.04
N LYS A 189 -7.72 -2.37 12.68
CA LYS A 189 -6.54 -1.79 12.03
C LYS A 189 -6.87 -1.26 10.64
N VAL A 190 -7.60 -2.03 9.82
CA VAL A 190 -8.04 -1.59 8.49
C VAL A 190 -8.89 -0.31 8.58
N VAL A 191 -9.78 -0.21 9.57
CA VAL A 191 -10.55 1.01 9.83
C VAL A 191 -9.65 2.20 10.13
N ALA A 192 -8.63 2.02 10.95
CA ALA A 192 -7.68 3.10 11.29
C ALA A 192 -6.87 3.54 10.06
N GLU A 193 -6.37 2.60 9.25
CA GLU A 193 -5.66 2.88 8.00
C GLU A 193 -6.52 3.65 7.00
N VAL A 194 -7.78 3.23 6.81
CA VAL A 194 -8.72 3.92 5.92
C VAL A 194 -9.04 5.33 6.41
N ARG A 195 -9.23 5.51 7.72
CA ARG A 195 -9.40 6.85 8.29
C ARG A 195 -8.19 7.72 8.05
N GLU A 196 -6.98 7.21 8.28
CA GLU A 196 -5.73 7.93 8.04
C GLU A 196 -5.63 8.41 6.59
N VAL A 197 -5.86 7.54 5.60
CA VAL A 197 -5.75 7.95 4.20
C VAL A 197 -6.82 8.95 3.76
N LEU A 198 -8.00 8.93 4.39
CA LEU A 198 -9.10 9.83 4.06
C LEU A 198 -9.02 11.18 4.81
N THR A 199 -8.43 11.22 6.02
CA THR A 199 -8.46 12.41 6.88
C THR A 199 -7.07 12.95 7.23
N GLY A 200 -6.00 12.18 7.02
CA GLY A 200 -4.62 12.54 7.36
C GLY A 200 -3.94 13.48 6.35
N GLY A 201 -4.63 13.90 5.30
CA GLY A 201 -4.07 14.85 4.33
C GLY A 201 -2.89 14.29 3.53
N LEU A 202 -2.83 12.97 3.32
CA LEU A 202 -1.73 12.33 2.61
C LEU A 202 -1.71 12.71 1.13
N GLY A 203 -0.55 13.07 0.62
CA GLY A 203 -0.30 13.29 -0.80
C GLY A 203 0.50 14.54 -1.12
N PRO A 204 0.10 15.76 -0.71
CA PRO A 204 0.79 17.00 -1.12
C PRO A 204 2.30 17.04 -0.83
N ALA A 205 2.75 16.40 0.26
CA ALA A 205 4.17 16.28 0.59
C ALA A 205 5.00 15.55 -0.49
N ALA A 206 4.35 14.77 -1.36
CA ALA A 206 5.02 14.04 -2.44
C ALA A 206 5.76 14.94 -3.44
N ALA A 207 5.42 16.23 -3.52
CA ALA A 207 6.17 17.22 -4.31
C ALA A 207 7.66 17.28 -3.95
N ALA A 208 8.03 16.90 -2.72
CA ALA A 208 9.40 16.86 -2.24
C ALA A 208 10.15 15.54 -2.54
N LEU A 209 9.50 14.56 -3.18
CA LEU A 209 10.14 13.28 -3.51
C LEU A 209 11.25 13.51 -4.55
N ALA A 210 12.49 13.21 -4.14
CA ALA A 210 13.67 13.40 -4.99
C ALA A 210 14.02 12.15 -5.82
N GLN A 211 13.58 10.97 -5.38
CA GLN A 211 13.88 9.71 -6.05
C GLN A 211 13.00 9.51 -7.29
N PRO A 212 13.51 8.76 -8.29
CA PRO A 212 12.67 8.28 -9.38
C PRO A 212 11.44 7.53 -8.85
N ALA A 213 10.29 7.77 -9.46
CA ALA A 213 9.04 7.13 -9.08
C ALA A 213 8.32 6.55 -10.29
N LEU A 214 7.81 5.34 -10.15
CA LEU A 214 6.87 4.74 -11.09
C LEU A 214 5.52 4.55 -10.40
N ILE A 215 4.52 5.28 -10.88
CA ILE A 215 3.15 5.15 -10.41
C ILE A 215 2.41 4.26 -11.40
N ILE A 216 1.76 3.21 -10.90
CA ILE A 216 1.04 2.25 -11.74
C ILE A 216 -0.43 2.26 -11.33
N CYS A 217 -1.32 2.32 -12.31
CA CYS A 217 -2.76 2.27 -12.09
C CYS A 217 -3.44 1.28 -13.03
N GLY A 218 -4.47 0.60 -12.55
CA GLY A 218 -5.30 -0.27 -13.38
C GLY A 218 -6.39 0.50 -14.12
N GLU A 219 -6.58 0.20 -15.41
CA GLU A 219 -7.63 0.82 -16.22
C GLU A 219 -9.05 0.64 -15.62
N ARG A 220 -9.28 -0.50 -14.92
CA ARG A 220 -10.58 -0.83 -14.31
C ARG A 220 -10.68 -0.46 -12.84
N SER A 221 -9.74 0.30 -12.31
CA SER A 221 -9.78 0.77 -10.93
C SER A 221 -10.85 1.83 -10.71
N THR A 222 -11.07 2.20 -9.47
CA THR A 222 -12.01 3.26 -9.07
C THR A 222 -11.60 4.60 -9.69
N ALA A 223 -12.51 5.53 -9.86
CA ALA A 223 -12.19 6.84 -10.39
C ALA A 223 -11.23 7.59 -9.47
N ALA A 224 -11.46 7.52 -8.16
CA ALA A 224 -10.56 8.12 -7.17
C ALA A 224 -9.13 7.55 -7.26
N ALA A 225 -8.96 6.21 -7.39
CA ALA A 225 -7.63 5.61 -7.52
C ALA A 225 -6.89 6.09 -8.78
N ARG A 226 -7.58 6.13 -9.93
CA ARG A 226 -6.99 6.62 -11.17
C ARG A 226 -6.62 8.10 -11.09
N ARG A 227 -7.50 8.93 -10.47
CA ARG A 227 -7.24 10.36 -10.31
C ARG A 227 -6.08 10.62 -9.37
N MET A 228 -6.01 9.96 -8.22
CA MET A 228 -4.86 10.03 -7.31
C MET A 228 -3.55 9.67 -8.00
N ALA A 229 -3.55 8.59 -8.80
CA ALA A 229 -2.36 8.17 -9.56
C ALA A 229 -1.90 9.25 -10.55
N GLN A 230 -2.83 9.89 -11.27
CA GLN A 230 -2.54 10.98 -12.19
C GLN A 230 -2.00 12.21 -11.44
N LEU A 231 -2.70 12.67 -10.39
CA LEU A 231 -2.28 13.83 -9.61
C LEU A 231 -0.91 13.62 -8.96
N LEU A 232 -0.65 12.42 -8.46
CA LEU A 232 0.65 12.08 -7.89
C LEU A 232 1.76 12.11 -8.96
N ALA A 233 1.48 11.60 -10.16
CA ALA A 233 2.45 11.64 -11.26
C ALA A 233 2.73 13.06 -11.74
N ASP A 234 1.71 13.92 -11.74
CA ASP A 234 1.86 15.34 -12.13
C ASP A 234 2.62 16.13 -11.05
N LEU A 235 2.50 15.73 -9.78
CA LEU A 235 3.09 16.41 -8.63
C LEU A 235 4.57 16.08 -8.43
N VAL A 236 4.96 14.80 -8.63
CA VAL A 236 6.31 14.32 -8.34
C VAL A 236 7.26 14.58 -9.52
N PRO A 237 8.36 15.34 -9.35
CA PRO A 237 9.20 15.80 -10.47
C PRO A 237 9.79 14.69 -11.34
N GLN A 238 10.11 13.53 -10.77
CA GLN A 238 10.71 12.39 -11.47
C GLN A 238 9.77 11.19 -11.57
N ALA A 239 8.46 11.43 -11.63
CA ALA A 239 7.48 10.38 -11.75
C ALA A 239 7.20 9.99 -13.20
N MET A 240 6.96 8.69 -13.37
CA MET A 240 6.36 8.11 -14.57
C MET A 240 5.02 7.50 -14.20
N LEU A 241 3.99 7.67 -15.04
CA LEU A 241 2.71 7.00 -14.90
C LEU A 241 2.58 5.87 -15.91
N ALA A 242 2.21 4.69 -15.43
CA ALA A 242 1.87 3.54 -16.26
C ALA A 242 0.44 3.08 -15.97
N THR A 243 -0.33 2.83 -17.04
CA THR A 243 -1.67 2.25 -16.91
C THR A 243 -1.66 0.80 -17.37
N THR A 244 -2.15 -0.10 -16.54
CA THR A 244 -2.24 -1.53 -16.86
C THR A 244 -3.63 -1.85 -17.44
N PRO A 245 -3.72 -2.30 -18.71
CA PRO A 245 -5.00 -2.57 -19.34
C PRO A 245 -5.77 -3.69 -18.63
N ARG A 246 -7.07 -3.50 -18.46
CA ARG A 246 -8.00 -4.48 -17.89
C ARG A 246 -7.72 -4.92 -16.46
N LEU A 247 -6.79 -4.29 -15.76
CA LEU A 247 -6.52 -4.52 -14.34
C LEU A 247 -7.27 -3.52 -13.45
N GLY A 248 -7.44 -3.87 -12.19
CA GLY A 248 -8.03 -3.04 -11.14
C GLY A 248 -7.22 -3.14 -9.86
N HIS A 249 -7.70 -2.53 -8.78
CA HIS A 249 -6.97 -2.37 -7.53
C HIS A 249 -6.38 -3.66 -6.95
N MET A 250 -7.11 -4.78 -7.07
CA MET A 250 -6.69 -6.06 -6.52
C MET A 250 -5.75 -6.87 -7.44
N ALA A 251 -5.28 -6.28 -8.55
CA ALA A 251 -4.43 -6.98 -9.51
C ALA A 251 -3.11 -7.52 -8.95
N PRO A 252 -2.43 -6.87 -7.99
CA PRO A 252 -1.22 -7.45 -7.39
C PRO A 252 -1.43 -8.86 -6.81
N LEU A 253 -2.66 -9.19 -6.37
CA LEU A 253 -3.02 -10.50 -5.82
C LEU A 253 -3.39 -11.54 -6.87
N HIS A 254 -3.97 -11.13 -8.00
CA HIS A 254 -4.64 -12.03 -8.93
C HIS A 254 -3.94 -12.12 -10.29
N ARG A 255 -3.28 -11.07 -10.70
CA ARG A 255 -2.60 -10.94 -12.02
C ARG A 255 -1.37 -10.05 -11.89
N PRO A 256 -0.33 -10.49 -11.12
CA PRO A 256 0.83 -9.67 -10.81
C PRO A 256 1.75 -9.41 -12.00
N GLU A 257 1.77 -10.29 -13.02
CA GLU A 257 2.77 -10.30 -14.07
C GLU A 257 2.93 -8.94 -14.79
N PRO A 258 1.87 -8.24 -15.24
CA PRO A 258 2.05 -6.95 -15.92
C PRO A 258 2.62 -5.86 -15.02
N ILE A 259 2.30 -5.91 -13.71
CA ILE A 259 2.80 -4.94 -12.73
C ILE A 259 4.26 -5.22 -12.43
N VAL A 260 4.61 -6.49 -12.23
CA VAL A 260 5.99 -6.93 -12.00
C VAL A 260 6.87 -6.59 -13.21
N ASP A 261 6.39 -6.76 -14.44
CA ASP A 261 7.13 -6.39 -15.66
C ASP A 261 7.46 -4.88 -15.70
N HIS A 262 6.54 -4.03 -15.24
CA HIS A 262 6.81 -2.60 -15.09
C HIS A 262 7.84 -2.33 -14.00
N ALA A 263 7.70 -2.97 -12.83
CA ALA A 263 8.61 -2.81 -11.71
C ALA A 263 10.04 -3.27 -12.04
N LEU A 264 10.19 -4.44 -12.67
CA LEU A 264 11.51 -4.97 -13.07
C LEU A 264 12.23 -4.02 -14.04
N ARG A 265 11.52 -3.51 -15.06
CA ARG A 265 12.11 -2.54 -16.00
C ARG A 265 12.50 -1.24 -15.30
N PHE A 266 11.68 -0.76 -14.36
CA PHE A 266 11.96 0.44 -13.61
C PHE A 266 13.21 0.26 -12.73
N PHE A 267 13.26 -0.78 -11.89
CA PHE A 267 14.38 -1.01 -10.99
C PHE A 267 15.69 -1.30 -11.75
N ALA A 268 15.64 -1.97 -12.89
CA ALA A 268 16.81 -2.20 -13.73
C ALA A 268 17.36 -0.93 -14.39
N ALA A 269 16.56 0.13 -14.51
CA ALA A 269 16.97 1.41 -15.08
C ALA A 269 17.49 2.41 -14.03
N LEU A 270 17.39 2.08 -12.75
CA LEU A 270 17.92 2.95 -11.69
C LEU A 270 19.45 2.93 -11.68
N PRO A 271 20.08 4.07 -11.37
CA PRO A 271 21.54 4.18 -11.29
C PRO A 271 22.13 3.36 -10.13
#